data_31b11edfc646499de7474048363c2106
#
_entry.id   31b11edfc646499de7474048363c2106
#
_cell.length_a   1.000
_cell.length_b   1.000
_cell.length_c   1.000
_cell.angle_alpha   90.00
_cell.angle_beta   90.00
_cell.angle_gamma   90.00
#
_symmetry.space_group_name_H-M   'P 1'
#
loop_
_entity.id
_entity.type
_entity.pdbx_description
1 polymer ?
#
loop_
_entity_poly.entity_id
_entity_poly.type
_entity_poly.pdbx_seq_one_letter_code
_entity_poly.pdbx_strand_id
1 'polypeptide(L)'
;MLRPIRKFSSSFFAKILLLFIAVPFVFWGMGPVFQGGKQNTIAEIGNEKISTQEFVDYIRYNAPNPDFETLDKNLIEQLLSNFIGEKLIALEIENHDIKVSENSLSKIIKNEKAFKKNNKFSRTEYEKYLVKNSLNAVVYEANLSKLVKKEQLFDFIGKGIMPSKFLVNIAYDKINQKRNIEVINLNDVFEKKSSFNENQIESYFNQNKDTYKIIYKSIQFIKLNPKNLTGDNEFTDLFFQKIDEIDDLIFEGKNLDFLLNRFNLASATSATFNELDQDRKFETDTHFPNELIKKIFDIDQVEPTVLIEHDNNYFIVELTKTENIQRKVTDQSVKKEILLNLKKQTKRKLISEIISKINKNNFKKNDFDKLSKDEKVVIKKIRLENRNDDNVLKQELINQIYAFSEKKVIVVTDIEFSENFLIYIDKIENVSIGVKTENYKKYFDLSKNKITTDLYNTYNSYLENKYEININYQTLAKTKNYF
;
A
#
# COMPACT_ATOMS: atom_id res chain seq x y z
N MET A 1 62.49 -26.85 29.63
CA MET A 1 62.30 -25.67 28.72
C MET A 1 61.29 -24.62 29.21
N LEU A 2 60.77 -24.64 30.41
CA LEU A 2 59.76 -23.65 30.89
C LEU A 2 60.32 -22.53 31.77
N ARG A 3 61.56 -22.59 32.20
CA ARG A 3 62.17 -21.55 33.03
C ARG A 3 62.40 -20.18 32.40
N PRO A 4 62.74 -20.05 31.09
CA PRO A 4 62.91 -18.73 30.48
C PRO A 4 61.55 -18.03 30.25
N ILE A 5 60.47 -18.76 29.95
CA ILE A 5 59.13 -18.20 29.75
C ILE A 5 58.59 -17.60 31.03
N ARG A 6 58.81 -18.26 32.19
CA ARG A 6 58.33 -17.78 33.50
C ARG A 6 59.10 -16.54 34.01
N LYS A 7 60.38 -16.37 33.59
CA LYS A 7 61.17 -15.16 33.86
C LYS A 7 60.78 -13.99 32.97
N PHE A 8 60.37 -14.27 31.71
CA PHE A 8 59.92 -13.25 30.80
C PHE A 8 58.52 -12.73 31.20
N SER A 9 57.60 -13.58 31.64
CA SER A 9 56.24 -13.19 32.08
C SER A 9 56.22 -12.27 33.30
N SER A 10 57.24 -12.30 34.16
CA SER A 10 57.37 -11.43 35.33
C SER A 10 58.16 -10.13 35.04
N SER A 11 58.70 -9.98 33.83
CA SER A 11 59.52 -8.84 33.42
C SER A 11 58.65 -7.61 33.14
N PHE A 12 59.22 -6.43 33.39
CA PHE A 12 58.57 -5.14 33.05
C PHE A 12 58.21 -5.04 31.54
N PHE A 13 59.04 -5.59 30.67
CA PHE A 13 58.78 -5.68 29.23
C PHE A 13 57.59 -6.56 28.88
N ALA A 14 57.38 -7.67 29.56
CA ALA A 14 56.19 -8.50 29.34
C ALA A 14 54.90 -7.78 29.73
N LYS A 15 54.94 -6.97 30.79
CA LYS A 15 53.79 -6.13 31.20
C LYS A 15 53.47 -5.03 30.15
N ILE A 16 54.53 -4.41 29.60
CA ILE A 16 54.35 -3.41 28.50
C ILE A 16 53.82 -4.08 27.24
N LEU A 17 54.35 -5.27 26.87
CA LEU A 17 53.86 -6.01 25.70
C LEU A 17 52.39 -6.41 25.87
N LEU A 18 52.01 -6.85 27.06
CA LEU A 18 50.63 -7.24 27.39
C LEU A 18 49.70 -6.02 27.33
N LEU A 19 50.18 -4.85 27.78
CA LEU A 19 49.43 -3.59 27.69
C LEU A 19 49.29 -3.18 26.22
N PHE A 20 50.34 -3.31 25.39
CA PHE A 20 50.30 -3.01 23.94
C PHE A 20 49.33 -3.95 23.17
N ILE A 21 49.15 -5.19 23.63
CA ILE A 21 48.21 -6.14 23.06
C ILE A 21 46.79 -5.87 23.60
N ALA A 22 46.63 -5.60 24.89
CA ALA A 22 45.31 -5.35 25.50
C ALA A 22 44.67 -4.05 25.02
N VAL A 23 45.45 -2.98 24.83
CA VAL A 23 44.93 -1.66 24.41
C VAL A 23 44.17 -1.71 23.06
N PRO A 24 44.70 -2.32 21.97
CA PRO A 24 43.93 -2.49 20.75
C PRO A 24 42.63 -3.32 20.93
N PHE A 25 42.66 -4.37 21.74
CA PHE A 25 41.49 -5.19 22.01
C PHE A 25 40.39 -4.44 22.80
N VAL A 26 40.80 -3.59 23.76
CA VAL A 26 39.89 -2.71 24.47
C VAL A 26 39.30 -1.69 23.49
N PHE A 27 40.08 -1.06 22.64
CA PHE A 27 39.61 -0.12 21.63
C PHE A 27 38.80 -0.81 20.53
N TRP A 28 39.16 -2.03 20.11
CA TRP A 28 38.41 -2.78 19.09
C TRP A 28 37.08 -3.36 19.64
N GLY A 29 37.09 -3.81 20.90
CA GLY A 29 35.85 -4.27 21.60
C GLY A 29 34.93 -3.13 22.02
N MET A 30 35.43 -1.90 22.15
CA MET A 30 34.67 -0.70 22.52
C MET A 30 34.32 0.21 21.32
N GLY A 31 34.68 -0.18 20.10
CA GLY A 31 34.41 0.59 18.89
C GLY A 31 32.94 1.07 18.78
N PRO A 32 31.93 0.24 19.04
CA PRO A 32 30.53 0.66 19.04
C PRO A 32 30.17 1.60 20.20
N VAL A 33 30.90 1.55 21.33
CA VAL A 33 30.59 2.31 22.56
C VAL A 33 31.08 3.76 22.48
N PHE A 34 32.18 4.04 21.76
CA PHE A 34 32.72 5.40 21.59
C PHE A 34 32.18 6.16 20.38
N GLN A 35 31.55 5.48 19.41
CA GLN A 35 30.81 6.14 18.32
C GLN A 35 29.38 6.53 18.72
N GLY A 36 28.97 6.33 19.98
CA GLY A 36 27.62 6.48 20.52
C GLY A 36 27.16 7.90 20.86
N GLY A 37 27.56 8.89 20.09
CA GLY A 37 26.96 10.22 20.22
C GLY A 37 26.14 10.57 18.98
N LYS A 38 24.82 10.37 18.94
CA LYS A 38 23.84 10.70 17.90
C LYS A 38 23.67 9.70 16.72
N GLN A 39 24.57 8.78 16.44
CA GLN A 39 24.42 7.86 15.28
C GLN A 39 23.40 6.73 15.50
N ASN A 40 23.05 6.40 16.74
CA ASN A 40 22.07 5.35 17.08
C ASN A 40 20.75 5.90 17.61
N THR A 41 20.54 7.22 17.60
CA THR A 41 19.31 7.84 18.06
C THR A 41 18.46 8.21 16.85
N ILE A 42 17.26 7.64 16.76
CA ILE A 42 16.28 7.92 15.69
C ILE A 42 15.45 9.15 16.03
N ALA A 43 15.05 9.29 17.29
CA ALA A 43 14.30 10.44 17.76
C ALA A 43 14.67 10.78 19.21
N GLU A 44 14.49 12.04 19.56
CA GLU A 44 14.57 12.54 20.93
C GLU A 44 13.22 13.16 21.30
N ILE A 45 12.67 12.77 22.46
CA ILE A 45 11.41 13.28 23.00
C ILE A 45 11.72 13.96 24.33
N GLY A 46 11.83 15.28 24.33
CA GLY A 46 12.36 16.02 25.47
C GLY A 46 13.76 15.51 25.84
N ASN A 47 13.89 14.89 27.01
CA ASN A 47 15.16 14.32 27.49
C ASN A 47 15.32 12.81 27.16
N GLU A 48 14.31 12.14 26.63
CA GLU A 48 14.38 10.73 26.28
C GLU A 48 14.89 10.52 24.85
N LYS A 49 15.84 9.59 24.70
CA LYS A 49 16.37 9.20 23.39
C LYS A 49 15.80 7.86 22.97
N ILE A 50 15.25 7.83 21.77
CA ILE A 50 14.79 6.60 21.11
C ILE A 50 15.93 6.06 20.27
N SER A 51 16.42 4.87 20.62
CA SER A 51 17.49 4.21 19.88
C SER A 51 16.96 3.53 18.61
N THR A 52 17.86 3.34 17.64
CA THR A 52 17.57 2.54 16.43
C THR A 52 17.09 1.13 16.80
N GLN A 53 17.72 0.50 17.80
CA GLN A 53 17.39 -0.85 18.21
C GLN A 53 15.97 -0.96 18.78
N GLU A 54 15.57 -0.03 19.66
CA GLU A 54 14.21 -0.02 20.21
C GLU A 54 13.15 0.11 19.10
N PHE A 55 13.43 0.91 18.08
CA PHE A 55 12.51 1.08 16.96
C PHE A 55 12.48 -0.15 16.04
N VAL A 56 13.61 -0.77 15.77
CA VAL A 56 13.68 -2.04 15.03
C VAL A 56 12.91 -3.14 15.76
N ASP A 57 13.06 -3.25 17.07
CA ASP A 57 12.32 -4.22 17.86
C ASP A 57 10.82 -3.94 17.87
N TYR A 58 10.42 -2.67 17.90
CA TYR A 58 9.03 -2.25 17.74
C TYR A 58 8.46 -2.66 16.37
N ILE A 59 9.20 -2.44 15.28
CA ILE A 59 8.78 -2.87 13.93
C ILE A 59 8.60 -4.39 13.88
N ARG A 60 9.57 -5.15 14.37
CA ARG A 60 9.51 -6.62 14.39
C ARG A 60 8.32 -7.16 15.20
N TYR A 61 7.98 -6.50 16.28
CA TYR A 61 6.84 -6.88 17.13
C TYR A 61 5.50 -6.60 16.44
N ASN A 62 5.36 -5.45 15.77
CA ASN A 62 4.10 -5.02 15.15
C ASN A 62 3.91 -5.52 13.71
N ALA A 63 5.01 -5.90 13.04
CA ALA A 63 5.02 -6.45 11.69
C ALA A 63 5.96 -7.69 11.66
N PRO A 64 5.52 -8.85 12.17
CA PRO A 64 6.39 -10.01 12.38
C PRO A 64 6.93 -10.67 11.09
N ASN A 65 6.36 -10.37 9.93
CA ASN A 65 6.86 -10.76 8.60
C ASN A 65 6.68 -9.58 7.64
N PRO A 66 7.42 -8.49 7.82
CA PRO A 66 7.39 -7.44 6.81
C PRO A 66 8.01 -8.00 5.53
N ASP A 67 7.28 -7.93 4.44
CA ASP A 67 7.86 -8.10 3.12
C ASP A 67 8.80 -6.89 2.92
N PHE A 68 10.10 -7.14 2.99
CA PHE A 68 11.13 -6.08 3.05
C PHE A 68 11.16 -5.23 1.77
N GLU A 69 10.67 -5.76 0.64
CA GLU A 69 10.48 -5.03 -0.60
C GLU A 69 9.36 -3.98 -0.49
N THR A 70 8.37 -4.21 0.39
CA THR A 70 7.22 -3.32 0.60
C THR A 70 7.42 -2.27 1.71
N LEU A 71 8.52 -2.33 2.49
CA LEU A 71 8.87 -1.31 3.48
C LEU A 71 9.29 -0.01 2.78
N ASP A 72 8.31 0.74 2.28
CA ASP A 72 8.57 2.05 1.73
C ASP A 72 8.86 3.08 2.84
N LYS A 73 9.38 4.24 2.42
CA LYS A 73 9.71 5.33 3.33
C LYS A 73 8.49 5.78 4.15
N ASN A 74 7.30 5.82 3.52
CA ASN A 74 6.08 6.31 4.15
C ASN A 74 5.63 5.38 5.28
N LEU A 75 5.73 4.06 5.09
CA LEU A 75 5.38 3.07 6.11
C LEU A 75 6.31 3.16 7.32
N ILE A 76 7.63 3.33 7.08
CA ILE A 76 8.61 3.50 8.17
C ILE A 76 8.34 4.78 8.96
N GLU A 77 8.04 5.89 8.30
CA GLU A 77 7.68 7.15 8.96
C GLU A 77 6.38 7.03 9.76
N GLN A 78 5.39 6.32 9.24
CA GLN A 78 4.14 6.03 9.96
C GLN A 78 4.36 5.17 11.21
N LEU A 79 5.18 4.12 11.10
CA LEU A 79 5.55 3.26 12.24
C LEU A 79 6.32 4.05 13.30
N LEU A 80 7.22 4.95 12.89
CA LEU A 80 7.93 5.83 13.82
C LEU A 80 6.97 6.79 14.52
N SER A 81 6.04 7.40 13.80
CA SER A 81 5.02 8.27 14.39
C SER A 81 4.17 7.54 15.43
N ASN A 82 3.76 6.30 15.14
CA ASN A 82 3.03 5.46 16.09
C ASN A 82 3.87 5.15 17.34
N PHE A 83 5.14 4.81 17.14
CA PHE A 83 6.06 4.51 18.25
C PHE A 83 6.32 5.72 19.14
N ILE A 84 6.53 6.90 18.53
CA ILE A 84 6.63 8.18 19.27
C ILE A 84 5.35 8.45 20.07
N GLY A 85 4.17 8.24 19.46
CA GLY A 85 2.89 8.36 20.14
C GLY A 85 2.76 7.44 21.37
N GLU A 86 3.21 6.19 21.29
CA GLU A 86 3.25 5.28 22.43
C GLU A 86 4.20 5.76 23.54
N LYS A 87 5.36 6.30 23.18
CA LYS A 87 6.32 6.87 24.13
C LYS A 87 5.76 8.12 24.83
N LEU A 88 5.10 9.02 24.08
CA LEU A 88 4.43 10.19 24.67
C LEU A 88 3.36 9.79 25.69
N ILE A 89 2.57 8.77 25.39
CA ILE A 89 1.56 8.23 26.31
C ILE A 89 2.23 7.64 27.56
N ALA A 90 3.35 6.92 27.41
CA ALA A 90 4.09 6.38 28.53
C ALA A 90 4.63 7.48 29.45
N LEU A 91 5.20 8.55 28.88
CA LEU A 91 5.64 9.73 29.63
C LEU A 91 4.50 10.40 30.41
N GLU A 92 3.31 10.53 29.80
CA GLU A 92 2.15 11.11 30.50
C GLU A 92 1.65 10.21 31.63
N ILE A 93 1.66 8.88 31.45
CA ILE A 93 1.33 7.92 32.51
C ILE A 93 2.28 8.11 33.71
N GLU A 94 3.57 8.30 33.45
CA GLU A 94 4.57 8.55 34.50
C GLU A 94 4.38 9.91 35.15
N ASN A 95 4.20 10.98 34.37
CA ASN A 95 3.99 12.35 34.87
C ASN A 95 2.75 12.48 35.75
N HIS A 96 1.70 11.72 35.45
CA HIS A 96 0.47 11.69 36.23
C HIS A 96 0.48 10.65 37.35
N ASP A 97 1.61 9.94 37.57
CA ASP A 97 1.78 8.88 38.58
C ASP A 97 0.68 7.80 38.52
N ILE A 98 0.25 7.46 37.28
CA ILE A 98 -0.82 6.46 37.07
C ILE A 98 -0.27 5.07 37.42
N LYS A 99 -0.81 4.47 38.49
CA LYS A 99 -0.40 3.16 39.00
C LYS A 99 -1.53 2.17 39.00
N VAL A 100 -1.22 0.92 38.66
CA VAL A 100 -2.15 -0.21 38.80
C VAL A 100 -1.63 -1.12 39.90
N SER A 101 -2.44 -1.34 40.95
CA SER A 101 -2.05 -2.25 42.01
C SER A 101 -2.10 -3.70 41.55
N GLU A 102 -1.26 -4.57 42.16
CA GLU A 102 -1.27 -6.01 41.86
C GLU A 102 -2.64 -6.64 42.12
N ASN A 103 -3.36 -6.18 43.16
CA ASN A 103 -4.71 -6.63 43.44
C ASN A 103 -5.70 -6.27 42.35
N SER A 104 -5.58 -5.09 41.77
CA SER A 104 -6.42 -4.66 40.61
C SER A 104 -6.13 -5.49 39.38
N LEU A 105 -4.84 -5.69 39.08
CA LEU A 105 -4.40 -6.51 37.97
C LEU A 105 -4.89 -7.96 38.09
N SER A 106 -4.71 -8.56 39.30
CA SER A 106 -5.22 -9.89 39.62
C SER A 106 -6.74 -10.01 39.42
N LYS A 107 -7.51 -8.98 39.81
CA LYS A 107 -8.96 -8.97 39.62
C LYS A 107 -9.33 -8.94 38.13
N ILE A 108 -8.61 -8.15 37.33
CA ILE A 108 -8.83 -8.09 35.90
C ILE A 108 -8.57 -9.47 35.27
N ILE A 109 -7.42 -10.07 35.55
CA ILE A 109 -7.05 -11.42 35.07
C ILE A 109 -8.10 -12.46 35.47
N LYS A 110 -8.52 -12.46 36.74
CA LYS A 110 -9.52 -13.42 37.26
C LYS A 110 -10.90 -13.22 36.65
N ASN A 111 -11.21 -12.02 36.15
CA ASN A 111 -12.51 -11.72 35.54
C ASN A 111 -12.53 -11.96 34.02
N GLU A 112 -11.35 -12.16 33.38
CA GLU A 112 -11.27 -12.44 31.95
C GLU A 112 -11.99 -13.76 31.61
N LYS A 113 -12.87 -13.70 30.62
CA LYS A 113 -13.71 -14.85 30.20
C LYS A 113 -12.86 -16.04 29.75
N ALA A 114 -11.77 -15.77 29.04
CA ALA A 114 -10.85 -16.78 28.52
C ALA A 114 -10.18 -17.61 29.63
N PHE A 115 -10.11 -17.10 30.85
CA PHE A 115 -9.47 -17.74 32.01
C PHE A 115 -10.47 -18.38 32.98
N LYS A 116 -11.76 -18.50 32.56
CA LYS A 116 -12.80 -19.09 33.42
C LYS A 116 -13.19 -20.49 32.95
N LYS A 117 -13.35 -21.39 33.94
CA LYS A 117 -14.01 -22.68 33.77
C LYS A 117 -15.19 -22.73 34.74
N ASN A 118 -16.39 -23.06 34.26
CA ASN A 118 -17.62 -23.03 35.06
C ASN A 118 -17.87 -21.68 35.78
N ASN A 119 -17.66 -20.56 35.07
CA ASN A 119 -17.78 -19.18 35.56
C ASN A 119 -16.82 -18.82 36.74
N LYS A 120 -15.84 -19.66 37.07
CA LYS A 120 -14.81 -19.38 38.08
C LYS A 120 -13.44 -19.34 37.42
N PHE A 121 -12.55 -18.48 37.94
CA PHE A 121 -11.18 -18.41 37.43
C PHE A 121 -10.50 -19.78 37.54
N SER A 122 -9.84 -20.19 36.50
CA SER A 122 -9.07 -21.42 36.41
C SER A 122 -7.62 -21.09 36.01
N ARG A 123 -6.70 -21.39 36.94
CA ARG A 123 -5.26 -21.21 36.67
C ARG A 123 -4.81 -22.04 35.49
N THR A 124 -5.35 -23.24 35.32
CA THR A 124 -5.05 -24.11 34.18
C THR A 124 -5.44 -23.48 32.83
N GLU A 125 -6.61 -22.82 32.73
CA GLU A 125 -7.03 -22.14 31.51
C GLU A 125 -6.15 -20.90 31.22
N TYR A 126 -5.75 -20.17 32.28
CA TYR A 126 -4.78 -19.08 32.16
C TYR A 126 -3.42 -19.57 31.64
N GLU A 127 -2.86 -20.62 32.20
CA GLU A 127 -1.58 -21.21 31.79
C GLU A 127 -1.65 -21.77 30.36
N LYS A 128 -2.75 -22.44 29.99
CA LYS A 128 -2.99 -22.88 28.60
C LYS A 128 -3.00 -21.71 27.61
N TYR A 129 -3.65 -20.61 27.98
CA TYR A 129 -3.67 -19.41 27.15
C TYR A 129 -2.26 -18.85 26.91
N LEU A 130 -1.46 -18.75 27.98
CA LEU A 130 -0.09 -18.27 27.89
C LEU A 130 0.76 -19.16 26.97
N VAL A 131 0.71 -20.49 27.17
CA VAL A 131 1.44 -21.45 26.33
C VAL A 131 1.01 -21.37 24.88
N LYS A 132 -0.32 -21.33 24.62
CA LYS A 132 -0.86 -21.25 23.25
C LYS A 132 -0.38 -20.01 22.51
N ASN A 133 -0.17 -18.89 23.20
CA ASN A 133 0.26 -17.64 22.62
C ASN A 133 1.78 -17.40 22.81
N SER A 134 2.55 -18.41 23.22
CA SER A 134 4.00 -18.31 23.46
C SER A 134 4.38 -17.16 24.42
N LEU A 135 3.54 -16.90 25.43
CA LEU A 135 3.73 -15.86 26.42
C LEU A 135 4.13 -16.46 27.77
N ASN A 136 4.88 -15.72 28.55
CA ASN A 136 5.05 -16.00 30.00
C ASN A 136 4.20 -15.05 30.83
N ALA A 137 3.87 -15.45 32.07
CA ALA A 137 3.00 -14.68 32.95
C ALA A 137 3.54 -13.27 33.24
N VAL A 138 4.84 -13.13 33.46
CA VAL A 138 5.48 -11.83 33.77
C VAL A 138 5.30 -10.84 32.61
N VAL A 139 5.57 -11.28 31.40
CA VAL A 139 5.41 -10.43 30.20
C VAL A 139 3.95 -10.10 29.95
N TYR A 140 3.05 -11.08 30.07
CA TYR A 140 1.62 -10.86 29.92
C TYR A 140 1.07 -9.84 30.92
N GLU A 141 1.39 -10.02 32.21
CA GLU A 141 0.94 -9.14 33.28
C GLU A 141 1.52 -7.73 33.17
N ALA A 142 2.78 -7.60 32.74
CA ALA A 142 3.40 -6.31 32.47
C ALA A 142 2.71 -5.58 31.31
N ASN A 143 2.42 -6.29 30.22
CA ASN A 143 1.71 -5.72 29.07
C ASN A 143 0.26 -5.34 29.43
N LEU A 144 -0.43 -6.19 30.19
CA LEU A 144 -1.76 -5.87 30.70
C LEU A 144 -1.74 -4.64 31.62
N SER A 145 -0.73 -4.53 32.49
CA SER A 145 -0.57 -3.33 33.33
C SER A 145 -0.38 -2.06 32.51
N LYS A 146 0.45 -2.09 31.45
CA LYS A 146 0.61 -0.97 30.52
C LYS A 146 -0.71 -0.59 29.85
N LEU A 147 -1.46 -1.58 29.37
CA LEU A 147 -2.76 -1.37 28.76
C LEU A 147 -3.75 -0.69 29.72
N VAL A 148 -3.86 -1.22 30.94
CA VAL A 148 -4.78 -0.66 31.96
C VAL A 148 -4.40 0.77 32.35
N LYS A 149 -3.10 1.08 32.48
CA LYS A 149 -2.65 2.47 32.72
C LYS A 149 -3.02 3.40 31.57
N LYS A 150 -2.84 2.94 30.33
CA LYS A 150 -3.24 3.70 29.14
C LYS A 150 -4.75 3.94 29.12
N GLU A 151 -5.56 2.93 29.42
CA GLU A 151 -7.01 3.08 29.53
C GLU A 151 -7.39 4.07 30.63
N GLN A 152 -6.73 4.03 31.80
CA GLN A 152 -6.99 4.99 32.88
C GLN A 152 -6.66 6.43 32.44
N LEU A 153 -5.56 6.65 31.74
CA LEU A 153 -5.22 7.97 31.20
C LEU A 153 -6.30 8.46 30.24
N PHE A 154 -6.72 7.63 29.27
CA PHE A 154 -7.76 8.01 28.32
C PHE A 154 -9.13 8.17 28.96
N ASP A 155 -9.45 7.34 29.95
CA ASP A 155 -10.66 7.49 30.77
C ASP A 155 -10.64 8.83 31.53
N PHE A 156 -9.53 9.22 32.08
CA PHE A 156 -9.38 10.52 32.77
C PHE A 156 -9.63 11.69 31.80
N ILE A 157 -9.13 11.58 30.57
CA ILE A 157 -9.29 12.64 29.55
C ILE A 157 -10.72 12.67 28.98
N GLY A 158 -11.32 11.51 28.70
CA GLY A 158 -12.51 11.41 27.85
C GLY A 158 -13.75 10.75 28.43
N LYS A 159 -13.69 10.10 29.60
CA LYS A 159 -14.79 9.26 30.12
C LYS A 159 -16.08 10.02 30.48
N GLY A 160 -15.94 11.26 30.90
CA GLY A 160 -17.08 12.11 31.33
C GLY A 160 -17.86 12.77 30.21
N ILE A 161 -17.52 12.52 28.95
CA ILE A 161 -18.12 13.20 27.81
C ILE A 161 -19.58 12.78 27.60
N MET A 162 -20.45 13.76 27.65
CA MET A 162 -21.89 13.64 27.37
C MET A 162 -22.24 14.60 26.23
N PRO A 163 -22.51 14.11 25.02
CA PRO A 163 -22.90 14.98 23.92
C PRO A 163 -24.23 15.68 24.22
N SER A 164 -24.30 16.98 23.95
CA SER A 164 -25.54 17.73 24.06
C SER A 164 -26.56 17.26 23.01
N LYS A 165 -27.86 17.45 23.28
CA LYS A 165 -28.93 17.18 22.30
C LYS A 165 -28.68 17.86 20.95
N PHE A 166 -28.06 19.03 20.95
CA PHE A 166 -27.66 19.76 19.74
C PHE A 166 -26.68 18.97 18.89
N LEU A 167 -25.61 18.44 19.50
CA LEU A 167 -24.60 17.63 18.78
C LEU A 167 -25.16 16.31 18.29
N VAL A 168 -26.05 15.67 19.03
CA VAL A 168 -26.77 14.47 18.59
C VAL A 168 -27.62 14.78 17.37
N ASN A 169 -28.32 15.92 17.37
CA ASN A 169 -29.08 16.36 16.21
C ASN A 169 -28.22 16.67 15.00
N ILE A 170 -27.05 17.29 15.18
CA ILE A 170 -26.09 17.51 14.08
C ILE A 170 -25.65 16.16 13.48
N ALA A 171 -25.33 15.17 14.32
CA ALA A 171 -24.95 13.86 13.84
C ALA A 171 -26.11 13.15 13.10
N TYR A 172 -27.33 13.31 13.57
CA TYR A 172 -28.52 12.80 12.92
C TYR A 172 -28.78 13.47 11.57
N ASP A 173 -28.79 14.80 11.57
CA ASP A 173 -29.06 15.62 10.38
C ASP A 173 -28.04 15.35 9.27
N LYS A 174 -26.77 15.24 9.60
CA LYS A 174 -25.68 14.96 8.63
C LYS A 174 -25.94 13.72 7.76
N ILE A 175 -26.67 12.74 8.30
CA ILE A 175 -26.98 11.48 7.59
C ILE A 175 -28.38 11.52 7.00
N ASN A 176 -29.35 12.12 7.70
CA ASN A 176 -30.78 12.00 7.40
C ASN A 176 -31.40 13.26 6.79
N GLN A 177 -30.64 14.37 6.60
CA GLN A 177 -31.16 15.54 5.91
C GLN A 177 -31.63 15.17 4.49
N LYS A 178 -32.73 15.75 4.05
CA LYS A 178 -33.27 15.53 2.71
C LYS A 178 -32.75 16.60 1.77
N ARG A 179 -32.50 16.24 0.52
CA ARG A 179 -32.00 17.16 -0.48
C ARG A 179 -32.83 17.13 -1.75
N ASN A 180 -33.31 18.27 -2.18
CA ASN A 180 -33.86 18.45 -3.50
C ASN A 180 -32.77 18.92 -4.43
N ILE A 181 -32.50 18.17 -5.50
CA ILE A 181 -31.44 18.46 -6.45
C ILE A 181 -31.97 18.47 -7.88
N GLU A 182 -31.36 19.26 -8.71
CA GLU A 182 -31.56 19.24 -10.17
C GLU A 182 -30.30 18.72 -10.83
N VAL A 183 -30.46 17.78 -11.75
CA VAL A 183 -29.36 16.99 -12.31
C VAL A 183 -29.35 17.10 -13.83
N ILE A 184 -28.21 17.45 -14.41
CA ILE A 184 -27.93 17.32 -15.84
C ILE A 184 -26.90 16.21 -15.99
N ASN A 185 -27.18 15.23 -16.86
CA ASN A 185 -26.20 14.23 -17.24
C ASN A 185 -25.20 14.85 -18.24
N LEU A 186 -23.95 15.05 -17.81
CA LEU A 186 -22.92 15.62 -18.68
C LEU A 186 -22.51 14.69 -19.82
N ASN A 187 -22.76 13.37 -19.70
CA ASN A 187 -22.49 12.45 -20.81
C ASN A 187 -23.33 12.80 -22.04
N ASP A 188 -24.59 13.25 -21.85
CA ASP A 188 -25.47 13.67 -22.94
C ASP A 188 -24.94 14.94 -23.67
N VAL A 189 -24.22 15.81 -22.95
CA VAL A 189 -23.51 16.98 -23.50
C VAL A 189 -22.26 16.55 -24.25
N PHE A 190 -21.50 15.60 -23.69
CA PHE A 190 -20.25 15.12 -24.29
C PHE A 190 -20.48 14.36 -25.59
N GLU A 191 -21.51 13.55 -25.67
CA GLU A 191 -21.85 12.79 -26.90
C GLU A 191 -22.02 13.71 -28.12
N LYS A 192 -22.63 14.86 -27.94
CA LYS A 192 -22.83 15.86 -28.99
C LYS A 192 -21.53 16.53 -29.47
N LYS A 193 -20.53 16.57 -28.58
CA LYS A 193 -19.20 17.20 -28.84
C LYS A 193 -18.12 16.18 -29.17
N SER A 194 -18.45 14.90 -29.31
CA SER A 194 -17.51 13.80 -29.48
C SER A 194 -17.37 13.32 -30.95
N SER A 195 -17.74 14.16 -31.94
CA SER A 195 -17.44 13.89 -33.33
C SER A 195 -16.06 14.44 -33.68
N PHE A 196 -15.19 13.58 -34.20
CA PHE A 196 -13.82 13.95 -34.57
C PHE A 196 -13.63 13.73 -36.06
N ASN A 197 -13.01 14.71 -36.73
CA ASN A 197 -12.64 14.59 -38.15
C ASN A 197 -11.28 13.88 -38.32
N GLU A 198 -10.97 13.46 -39.56
CA GLU A 198 -9.72 12.73 -39.85
C GLU A 198 -8.48 13.54 -39.46
N ASN A 199 -8.47 14.86 -39.62
CA ASN A 199 -7.33 15.71 -39.27
C ASN A 199 -7.05 15.68 -37.74
N GLN A 200 -8.08 15.61 -36.92
CA GLN A 200 -7.94 15.51 -35.46
C GLN A 200 -7.39 14.12 -35.04
N ILE A 201 -7.83 13.08 -35.73
CA ILE A 201 -7.34 11.72 -35.53
C ILE A 201 -5.87 11.61 -35.89
N GLU A 202 -5.50 12.13 -37.06
CA GLU A 202 -4.10 12.15 -37.54
C GLU A 202 -3.20 13.01 -36.63
N SER A 203 -3.68 14.19 -36.23
CA SER A 203 -2.94 15.05 -35.30
C SER A 203 -2.67 14.34 -33.97
N TYR A 204 -3.68 13.69 -33.40
CA TYR A 204 -3.55 12.92 -32.16
C TYR A 204 -2.55 11.76 -32.32
N PHE A 205 -2.67 10.99 -33.43
CA PHE A 205 -1.75 9.93 -33.74
C PHE A 205 -0.31 10.42 -33.82
N ASN A 206 -0.08 11.54 -34.56
CA ASN A 206 1.25 12.10 -34.75
C ASN A 206 1.88 12.62 -33.46
N GLN A 207 1.07 13.15 -32.52
CA GLN A 207 1.53 13.59 -31.19
C GLN A 207 1.85 12.43 -30.26
N ASN A 208 1.27 11.25 -30.51
CA ASN A 208 1.39 10.08 -29.66
C ASN A 208 1.96 8.85 -30.39
N LYS A 209 2.80 9.05 -31.40
CA LYS A 209 3.32 7.98 -32.27
C LYS A 209 3.94 6.83 -31.50
N ASP A 210 4.68 7.14 -30.44
CA ASP A 210 5.39 6.14 -29.66
C ASP A 210 4.44 5.17 -28.93
N THR A 211 3.24 5.61 -28.56
CA THR A 211 2.21 4.77 -27.95
C THR A 211 1.62 3.74 -28.92
N TYR A 212 1.72 4.03 -30.23
CA TYR A 212 1.18 3.15 -31.29
C TYR A 212 2.28 2.31 -31.96
N LYS A 213 3.33 1.97 -31.22
CA LYS A 213 4.31 0.96 -31.62
C LYS A 213 3.92 -0.37 -31.02
N ILE A 214 4.15 -1.43 -31.76
CA ILE A 214 4.04 -2.79 -31.26
C ILE A 214 5.41 -3.45 -31.33
N ILE A 215 5.79 -4.11 -30.26
CA ILE A 215 7.05 -4.81 -30.17
C ILE A 215 6.83 -6.25 -30.61
N TYR A 216 7.62 -6.70 -31.61
CA TYR A 216 7.72 -8.09 -31.98
C TYR A 216 9.08 -8.62 -31.54
N LYS A 217 9.07 -9.81 -30.94
CA LYS A 217 10.27 -10.58 -30.62
C LYS A 217 10.30 -11.80 -31.51
N SER A 218 11.41 -12.00 -32.22
CA SER A 218 11.73 -13.24 -32.94
C SER A 218 12.65 -14.06 -32.08
N ILE A 219 12.28 -15.31 -31.86
CA ILE A 219 13.02 -16.24 -31.04
C ILE A 219 13.33 -17.53 -31.82
N GLN A 220 14.38 -18.22 -31.41
CA GLN A 220 14.56 -19.63 -31.62
C GLN A 220 14.42 -20.37 -30.31
N PHE A 221 13.78 -21.52 -30.31
CA PHE A 221 13.53 -22.28 -29.08
C PHE A 221 13.50 -23.77 -29.32
N ILE A 222 13.78 -24.51 -28.28
CA ILE A 222 13.59 -25.95 -28.22
C ILE A 222 12.96 -26.33 -26.87
N LYS A 223 11.98 -27.22 -26.93
CA LYS A 223 11.40 -27.86 -25.74
C LYS A 223 12.24 -29.04 -25.33
N LEU A 224 12.69 -29.06 -24.08
CA LEU A 224 13.42 -30.16 -23.48
C LEU A 224 12.46 -31.13 -22.80
N ASN A 225 12.70 -32.40 -23.00
CA ASN A 225 12.01 -33.46 -22.33
C ASN A 225 12.98 -34.65 -22.10
N PRO A 226 12.64 -35.61 -21.24
CA PRO A 226 13.55 -36.73 -20.96
C PRO A 226 13.98 -37.47 -22.22
N LYS A 227 13.10 -37.68 -23.20
CA LYS A 227 13.39 -38.42 -24.41
C LYS A 227 14.44 -37.76 -25.29
N ASN A 228 14.40 -36.41 -25.43
CA ASN A 228 15.38 -35.70 -26.29
C ASN A 228 16.67 -35.32 -25.56
N LEU A 229 16.67 -35.27 -24.22
CA LEU A 229 17.84 -34.87 -23.46
C LEU A 229 18.65 -36.07 -22.90
N THR A 230 17.97 -37.11 -22.42
CA THR A 230 18.61 -38.29 -21.82
C THR A 230 18.32 -39.59 -22.57
N GLY A 231 17.30 -39.62 -23.44
CA GLY A 231 16.82 -40.85 -24.09
C GLY A 231 15.81 -41.63 -23.24
N ASP A 232 15.51 -41.19 -22.04
CA ASP A 232 14.56 -41.81 -21.11
C ASP A 232 13.12 -41.37 -21.39
N ASN A 233 12.14 -42.06 -20.84
CA ASN A 233 10.73 -41.65 -20.93
C ASN A 233 10.24 -40.87 -19.70
N GLU A 234 11.01 -40.87 -18.62
CA GLU A 234 10.64 -40.24 -17.34
C GLU A 234 11.69 -39.21 -16.89
N PHE A 235 11.28 -38.26 -16.05
CA PHE A 235 12.17 -37.30 -15.43
C PHE A 235 13.03 -37.99 -14.36
N THR A 236 14.33 -38.09 -14.62
CA THR A 236 15.32 -38.75 -13.77
C THR A 236 16.29 -37.71 -13.20
N ASP A 237 17.07 -38.08 -12.18
CA ASP A 237 18.14 -37.20 -11.64
C ASP A 237 19.14 -36.82 -12.74
N LEU A 238 19.40 -37.71 -13.73
CA LEU A 238 20.25 -37.42 -14.86
C LEU A 238 19.65 -36.31 -15.76
N PHE A 239 18.32 -36.27 -15.92
CA PHE A 239 17.67 -35.18 -16.66
C PHE A 239 17.91 -33.86 -15.99
N PHE A 240 17.68 -33.74 -14.67
CA PHE A 240 17.85 -32.51 -13.93
C PHE A 240 19.34 -32.07 -13.87
N GLN A 241 20.28 -33.01 -13.72
CA GLN A 241 21.71 -32.71 -13.82
C GLN A 241 22.09 -32.08 -15.18
N LYS A 242 21.49 -32.55 -16.27
CA LYS A 242 21.72 -31.97 -17.60
C LYS A 242 21.02 -30.60 -17.76
N ILE A 243 19.85 -30.39 -17.11
CA ILE A 243 19.20 -29.08 -17.06
C ILE A 243 20.12 -28.08 -16.34
N ASP A 244 20.67 -28.45 -15.19
CA ASP A 244 21.62 -27.61 -14.43
C ASP A 244 22.90 -27.32 -15.28
N GLU A 245 23.44 -28.34 -16.00
CA GLU A 245 24.57 -28.12 -16.91
C GLU A 245 24.23 -27.13 -18.03
N ILE A 246 23.01 -27.18 -18.56
CA ILE A 246 22.54 -26.23 -19.59
C ILE A 246 22.44 -24.84 -19.02
N ASP A 247 21.89 -24.67 -17.82
CA ASP A 247 21.76 -23.37 -17.17
C ASP A 247 23.13 -22.74 -16.87
N ASP A 248 24.07 -23.53 -16.35
CA ASP A 248 25.46 -23.10 -16.14
C ASP A 248 26.13 -22.63 -17.44
N LEU A 249 25.94 -23.37 -18.54
CA LEU A 249 26.48 -23.00 -19.86
C LEU A 249 25.86 -21.72 -20.41
N ILE A 250 24.55 -21.52 -20.20
CA ILE A 250 23.87 -20.27 -20.55
C ILE A 250 24.45 -19.11 -19.73
N PHE A 251 24.64 -19.30 -18.44
CA PHE A 251 25.27 -18.31 -17.57
C PHE A 251 26.71 -17.97 -18.01
N GLU A 252 27.43 -18.94 -18.57
CA GLU A 252 28.74 -18.70 -19.21
C GLU A 252 28.65 -17.96 -20.57
N GLY A 253 27.45 -17.62 -21.04
CA GLY A 253 27.22 -16.91 -22.30
C GLY A 253 27.22 -17.80 -23.54
N LYS A 254 26.97 -19.12 -23.40
CA LYS A 254 26.81 -20.01 -24.57
C LYS A 254 25.46 -19.79 -25.23
N ASN A 255 25.44 -19.74 -26.54
CA ASN A 255 24.22 -19.55 -27.35
C ASN A 255 23.49 -20.88 -27.60
N LEU A 256 22.29 -20.79 -28.15
CA LEU A 256 21.44 -21.95 -28.45
C LEU A 256 22.12 -22.94 -29.40
N ASP A 257 22.79 -22.48 -30.47
CA ASP A 257 23.48 -23.38 -31.41
C ASP A 257 24.57 -24.21 -30.75
N PHE A 258 25.32 -23.63 -29.79
CA PHE A 258 26.28 -24.39 -29.01
C PHE A 258 25.61 -25.48 -28.18
N LEU A 259 24.49 -25.17 -27.51
CA LEU A 259 23.74 -26.10 -26.67
C LEU A 259 23.12 -27.22 -27.51
N LEU A 260 22.54 -26.91 -28.68
CA LEU A 260 22.00 -27.91 -29.58
C LEU A 260 23.08 -28.93 -30.00
N ASN A 261 24.27 -28.46 -30.37
CA ASN A 261 25.39 -29.34 -30.74
C ASN A 261 25.94 -30.13 -29.54
N ARG A 262 26.12 -29.50 -28.39
CA ARG A 262 26.70 -30.10 -27.18
C ARG A 262 25.84 -31.26 -26.65
N PHE A 263 24.53 -31.08 -26.65
CA PHE A 263 23.57 -32.07 -26.15
C PHE A 263 22.94 -32.96 -27.25
N ASN A 264 23.39 -32.79 -28.49
CA ASN A 264 22.87 -33.55 -29.66
C ASN A 264 21.34 -33.43 -29.80
N LEU A 265 20.82 -32.22 -29.63
CA LEU A 265 19.41 -31.90 -29.73
C LEU A 265 18.99 -31.67 -31.17
N ALA A 266 17.69 -31.77 -31.44
CA ALA A 266 17.13 -31.44 -32.76
C ALA A 266 17.24 -29.93 -33.05
N SER A 267 17.03 -29.55 -34.31
CA SER A 267 17.03 -28.15 -34.74
C SER A 267 15.98 -27.35 -33.95
N ALA A 268 16.35 -26.11 -33.60
CA ALA A 268 15.43 -25.20 -32.93
C ALA A 268 14.28 -24.76 -33.86
N THR A 269 13.14 -24.47 -33.26
CA THR A 269 11.97 -23.89 -33.93
C THR A 269 12.04 -22.37 -33.83
N SER A 270 11.71 -21.67 -34.91
CA SER A 270 11.63 -20.19 -34.90
C SER A 270 10.18 -19.73 -34.72
N ALA A 271 9.99 -18.65 -33.96
CA ALA A 271 8.70 -18.00 -33.78
C ALA A 271 8.86 -16.47 -33.72
N THR A 272 7.87 -15.73 -34.21
CA THR A 272 7.80 -14.27 -34.08
C THR A 272 6.41 -13.89 -33.61
N PHE A 273 6.30 -13.14 -32.55
CA PHE A 273 5.04 -12.74 -31.95
C PHE A 273 5.17 -11.43 -31.16
N ASN A 274 4.04 -10.80 -30.88
CA ASN A 274 3.94 -9.67 -29.95
C ASN A 274 3.53 -10.19 -28.54
N GLU A 275 3.51 -9.31 -27.56
CA GLU A 275 3.17 -9.64 -26.16
C GLU A 275 1.75 -10.25 -25.98
N LEU A 276 0.85 -9.95 -26.92
CA LEU A 276 -0.54 -10.47 -26.92
C LEU A 276 -0.70 -11.75 -27.74
N ASP A 277 0.40 -12.36 -28.19
CA ASP A 277 0.40 -13.52 -29.09
C ASP A 277 -0.43 -13.29 -30.39
N GLN A 278 -0.48 -12.05 -30.85
CA GLN A 278 -1.21 -11.64 -32.06
C GLN A 278 -0.24 -11.47 -33.22
N ASP A 279 -0.74 -11.68 -34.43
CA ASP A 279 0.00 -11.49 -35.69
C ASP A 279 1.29 -12.34 -35.79
N ARG A 280 1.18 -13.66 -35.61
CA ARG A 280 2.29 -14.58 -35.83
C ARG A 280 2.76 -14.52 -37.29
N LYS A 281 4.03 -14.22 -37.48
CA LYS A 281 4.65 -14.22 -38.82
C LYS A 281 5.06 -15.61 -39.32
N PHE A 282 4.99 -16.64 -38.46
CA PHE A 282 5.36 -18.00 -38.81
C PHE A 282 4.22 -18.99 -38.52
N GLU A 283 4.00 -19.92 -39.46
CA GLU A 283 2.92 -20.92 -39.43
C GLU A 283 3.14 -22.07 -38.40
N THR A 284 3.75 -21.82 -37.29
CA THR A 284 3.86 -22.87 -36.28
C THR A 284 2.67 -22.79 -35.32
N ASP A 285 1.91 -23.91 -35.24
CA ASP A 285 0.79 -24.11 -34.30
C ASP A 285 1.19 -24.09 -32.80
N THR A 286 2.31 -23.48 -32.47
CA THR A 286 2.81 -23.44 -31.10
C THR A 286 2.15 -22.28 -30.36
N HIS A 287 1.07 -22.58 -29.66
CA HIS A 287 0.49 -21.67 -28.68
C HIS A 287 1.36 -21.68 -27.42
N PHE A 288 1.97 -20.53 -27.12
CA PHE A 288 2.62 -20.33 -25.83
C PHE A 288 1.59 -19.86 -24.81
N PRO A 289 1.61 -20.40 -23.57
CA PRO A 289 0.86 -19.83 -22.47
C PRO A 289 1.26 -18.37 -22.23
N ASN A 290 0.30 -17.54 -21.82
CA ASN A 290 0.55 -16.09 -21.59
C ASN A 290 1.70 -15.83 -20.63
N GLU A 291 1.90 -16.70 -19.63
CA GLU A 291 2.99 -16.57 -18.65
C GLU A 291 4.36 -16.83 -19.30
N LEU A 292 4.44 -17.79 -20.23
CA LEU A 292 5.67 -18.04 -20.97
C LEU A 292 5.98 -16.90 -21.93
N ILE A 293 4.97 -16.31 -22.59
CA ILE A 293 5.12 -15.13 -23.43
C ILE A 293 5.70 -13.97 -22.63
N LYS A 294 5.20 -13.71 -21.41
CA LYS A 294 5.76 -12.65 -20.54
C LYS A 294 7.24 -12.89 -20.27
N LYS A 295 7.62 -14.10 -19.84
CA LYS A 295 9.03 -14.45 -19.60
C LYS A 295 9.91 -14.23 -20.84
N ILE A 296 9.40 -14.57 -22.05
CA ILE A 296 10.13 -14.33 -23.29
C ILE A 296 10.25 -12.82 -23.58
N PHE A 297 9.23 -12.02 -23.23
CA PHE A 297 9.31 -10.56 -23.42
C PHE A 297 10.25 -9.87 -22.43
N ASP A 298 10.60 -10.51 -21.32
CA ASP A 298 11.63 -10.02 -20.37
C ASP A 298 13.07 -10.30 -20.86
N ILE A 299 13.27 -11.20 -21.86
CA ILE A 299 14.61 -11.47 -22.43
C ILE A 299 15.11 -10.23 -23.17
N ASP A 300 16.34 -9.81 -22.91
CA ASP A 300 17.00 -8.71 -23.60
C ASP A 300 18.10 -9.18 -24.58
N GLN A 301 18.73 -8.21 -25.24
CA GLN A 301 19.82 -8.52 -26.19
C GLN A 301 21.18 -8.73 -25.52
N VAL A 302 21.31 -8.43 -24.23
CA VAL A 302 22.56 -8.60 -23.49
C VAL A 302 22.70 -10.07 -23.07
N GLU A 303 21.60 -10.66 -22.62
CA GLU A 303 21.49 -12.08 -22.27
C GLU A 303 20.39 -12.72 -23.15
N PRO A 304 20.68 -12.98 -24.43
CA PRO A 304 19.65 -13.38 -25.39
C PRO A 304 19.19 -14.83 -25.22
N THR A 305 19.98 -15.70 -24.58
CA THR A 305 19.67 -17.11 -24.37
C THR A 305 19.31 -17.37 -22.94
N VAL A 306 18.15 -18.01 -22.70
CA VAL A 306 17.64 -18.31 -21.35
C VAL A 306 17.06 -19.71 -21.31
N LEU A 307 17.12 -20.33 -20.14
CA LEU A 307 16.37 -21.53 -19.80
C LEU A 307 15.09 -21.13 -19.08
N ILE A 308 13.93 -21.53 -19.59
CA ILE A 308 12.64 -21.21 -18.98
C ILE A 308 11.94 -22.50 -18.56
N GLU A 309 11.58 -22.58 -17.29
CA GLU A 309 10.69 -23.60 -16.77
C GLU A 309 9.25 -23.07 -16.69
N HIS A 310 8.31 -23.86 -17.23
CA HIS A 310 6.88 -23.59 -17.14
C HIS A 310 6.09 -24.92 -17.16
N ASP A 311 5.26 -25.17 -16.15
CA ASP A 311 4.41 -26.36 -16.00
C ASP A 311 5.16 -27.68 -16.23
N ASN A 312 6.29 -27.88 -15.55
CA ASN A 312 7.17 -29.04 -15.70
C ASN A 312 7.73 -29.23 -17.13
N ASN A 313 7.67 -28.20 -17.98
CA ASN A 313 8.33 -28.19 -19.26
C ASN A 313 9.51 -27.22 -19.20
N TYR A 314 10.62 -27.61 -19.84
CA TYR A 314 11.83 -26.80 -19.94
C TYR A 314 12.00 -26.36 -21.38
N PHE A 315 12.35 -25.09 -21.57
CA PHE A 315 12.58 -24.50 -22.89
C PHE A 315 13.89 -23.75 -22.87
N ILE A 316 14.77 -24.05 -23.84
CA ILE A 316 15.86 -23.12 -24.15
C ILE A 316 15.32 -22.16 -25.18
N VAL A 317 15.39 -20.88 -24.89
CA VAL A 317 14.89 -19.79 -25.76
C VAL A 317 16.04 -18.83 -26.04
N GLU A 318 16.23 -18.49 -27.31
CA GLU A 318 17.19 -17.45 -27.72
C GLU A 318 16.48 -16.36 -28.48
N LEU A 319 16.59 -15.12 -28.00
CA LEU A 319 16.11 -13.92 -28.65
C LEU A 319 17.00 -13.59 -29.85
N THR A 320 16.46 -13.73 -31.06
CA THR A 320 17.20 -13.45 -32.29
C THR A 320 17.01 -12.03 -32.79
N LYS A 321 15.85 -11.42 -32.55
CA LYS A 321 15.53 -10.08 -33.04
C LYS A 321 14.42 -9.44 -32.21
N THR A 322 14.55 -8.12 -31.95
CA THR A 322 13.45 -7.27 -31.46
C THR A 322 13.12 -6.22 -32.51
N GLU A 323 11.87 -6.12 -32.89
CA GLU A 323 11.38 -5.14 -33.88
C GLU A 323 10.29 -4.27 -33.29
N ASN A 324 10.47 -2.95 -33.41
CA ASN A 324 9.44 -1.97 -33.07
C ASN A 324 8.71 -1.55 -34.35
N ILE A 325 7.50 -2.07 -34.54
CA ILE A 325 6.70 -1.78 -35.74
C ILE A 325 5.71 -0.67 -35.42
N GLN A 326 5.78 0.42 -36.19
CA GLN A 326 4.82 1.51 -36.09
C GLN A 326 3.50 1.07 -36.72
N ARG A 327 2.44 1.04 -35.93
CA ARG A 327 1.07 0.82 -36.43
C ARG A 327 0.61 2.03 -37.20
N LYS A 328 -0.28 1.82 -38.17
CA LYS A 328 -0.78 2.89 -39.02
C LYS A 328 -2.06 3.48 -38.44
N VAL A 329 -2.28 4.77 -38.65
CA VAL A 329 -3.53 5.46 -38.30
C VAL A 329 -4.76 4.87 -39.03
N THR A 330 -4.52 4.22 -40.16
CA THR A 330 -5.56 3.55 -40.97
C THR A 330 -6.02 2.22 -40.37
N ASP A 331 -5.28 1.66 -39.43
CA ASP A 331 -5.64 0.40 -38.74
C ASP A 331 -6.90 0.66 -37.91
N GLN A 332 -7.93 -0.13 -38.09
CA GLN A 332 -9.21 0.07 -37.42
C GLN A 332 -9.09 0.03 -35.88
N SER A 333 -8.23 -0.84 -35.35
CA SER A 333 -7.96 -0.93 -33.93
C SER A 333 -7.30 0.35 -33.39
N VAL A 334 -6.30 0.91 -34.10
CA VAL A 334 -5.63 2.16 -33.74
C VAL A 334 -6.63 3.32 -33.81
N LYS A 335 -7.41 3.39 -34.87
CA LYS A 335 -8.43 4.44 -35.04
C LYS A 335 -9.47 4.40 -33.92
N LYS A 336 -9.93 3.20 -33.53
CA LYS A 336 -10.87 3.01 -32.40
C LYS A 336 -10.27 3.47 -31.08
N GLU A 337 -9.01 3.14 -30.84
CA GLU A 337 -8.29 3.54 -29.64
C GLU A 337 -8.09 5.06 -29.57
N ILE A 338 -7.68 5.69 -30.69
CA ILE A 338 -7.55 7.16 -30.79
C ILE A 338 -8.88 7.84 -30.52
N LEU A 339 -9.97 7.36 -31.09
CA LEU A 339 -11.29 7.94 -30.86
C LEU A 339 -11.71 7.83 -29.40
N LEU A 340 -11.42 6.71 -28.72
CA LEU A 340 -11.69 6.53 -27.30
C LEU A 340 -10.88 7.53 -26.46
N ASN A 341 -9.61 7.70 -26.76
CA ASN A 341 -8.73 8.62 -26.05
C ASN A 341 -9.10 10.08 -26.28
N LEU A 342 -9.45 10.47 -27.52
CA LEU A 342 -9.95 11.80 -27.84
C LEU A 342 -11.25 12.11 -27.11
N LYS A 343 -12.18 11.13 -27.03
CA LYS A 343 -13.43 11.26 -26.25
C LYS A 343 -13.11 11.49 -24.77
N LYS A 344 -12.22 10.68 -24.18
CA LYS A 344 -11.79 10.85 -22.78
C LYS A 344 -11.15 12.22 -22.53
N GLN A 345 -10.27 12.66 -23.44
CA GLN A 345 -9.59 13.95 -23.33
C GLN A 345 -10.58 15.12 -23.41
N THR A 346 -11.51 15.09 -24.38
CA THR A 346 -12.55 16.11 -24.54
C THR A 346 -13.46 16.17 -23.30
N LYS A 347 -13.87 15.01 -22.78
CA LYS A 347 -14.67 14.92 -21.55
C LYS A 347 -13.96 15.56 -20.36
N ARG A 348 -12.68 15.20 -20.12
CA ARG A 348 -11.88 15.78 -19.04
C ARG A 348 -11.74 17.30 -19.18
N LYS A 349 -11.50 17.79 -20.40
CA LYS A 349 -11.37 19.21 -20.68
C LYS A 349 -12.66 19.97 -20.36
N LEU A 350 -13.81 19.50 -20.83
CA LEU A 350 -15.12 20.11 -20.57
C LEU A 350 -15.46 20.12 -19.07
N ILE A 351 -15.20 19.02 -18.36
CA ILE A 351 -15.40 18.95 -16.90
C ILE A 351 -14.50 19.98 -16.21
N SER A 352 -13.22 20.04 -16.56
CA SER A 352 -12.26 20.97 -15.97
C SER A 352 -12.66 22.43 -16.22
N GLU A 353 -13.14 22.77 -17.40
CA GLU A 353 -13.64 24.12 -17.73
C GLU A 353 -14.86 24.50 -16.88
N ILE A 354 -15.83 23.58 -16.72
CA ILE A 354 -16.99 23.81 -15.87
C ILE A 354 -16.57 23.99 -14.41
N ILE A 355 -15.74 23.11 -13.88
CA ILE A 355 -15.22 23.19 -12.50
C ILE A 355 -14.46 24.50 -12.30
N SER A 356 -13.61 24.90 -13.24
CA SER A 356 -12.88 26.19 -13.16
C SER A 356 -13.84 27.38 -13.08
N LYS A 357 -14.91 27.38 -13.87
CA LYS A 357 -15.95 28.45 -13.81
C LYS A 357 -16.68 28.45 -12.48
N ILE A 358 -17.03 27.28 -11.96
CA ILE A 358 -17.71 27.13 -10.65
C ILE A 358 -16.80 27.67 -9.54
N ASN A 359 -15.53 27.28 -9.51
CA ASN A 359 -14.57 27.70 -8.48
C ASN A 359 -14.31 29.22 -8.51
N LYS A 360 -14.39 29.84 -9.67
CA LYS A 360 -14.31 31.29 -9.86
C LYS A 360 -15.64 32.02 -9.58
N ASN A 361 -16.66 31.32 -9.08
CA ASN A 361 -18.04 31.84 -8.92
C ASN A 361 -18.70 32.38 -10.19
N ASN A 362 -18.21 31.96 -11.35
CA ASN A 362 -18.70 32.39 -12.68
C ASN A 362 -19.65 31.37 -13.32
N PHE A 363 -20.15 30.39 -12.52
CA PHE A 363 -21.15 29.42 -12.97
C PHE A 363 -22.19 29.21 -11.87
N LYS A 364 -23.36 29.79 -12.09
CA LYS A 364 -24.49 29.79 -11.13
C LYS A 364 -25.70 29.07 -11.71
N LYS A 365 -26.83 29.12 -11.02
CA LYS A 365 -28.09 28.50 -11.44
C LYS A 365 -28.53 28.93 -12.86
N ASN A 366 -28.38 30.22 -13.19
CA ASN A 366 -28.73 30.71 -14.53
C ASN A 366 -27.86 30.08 -15.63
N ASP A 367 -26.58 29.84 -15.34
CA ASP A 367 -25.66 29.19 -16.29
C ASP A 367 -25.97 27.70 -16.42
N PHE A 368 -26.40 27.06 -15.31
CA PHE A 368 -26.89 25.68 -15.29
C PHE A 368 -28.13 25.53 -16.19
N ASP A 369 -29.12 26.42 -16.05
CA ASP A 369 -30.34 26.40 -16.87
C ASP A 369 -30.04 26.73 -18.35
N LYS A 370 -29.11 27.66 -18.58
CA LYS A 370 -28.65 28.02 -19.92
C LYS A 370 -27.96 26.82 -20.60
N LEU A 371 -27.07 26.14 -19.90
CA LEU A 371 -26.41 24.93 -20.44
C LEU A 371 -27.44 23.89 -20.88
N SER A 372 -28.48 23.63 -20.07
CA SER A 372 -29.54 22.69 -20.41
C SER A 372 -30.26 23.10 -21.70
N LYS A 373 -30.57 24.40 -21.85
CA LYS A 373 -31.25 24.93 -23.06
C LYS A 373 -30.34 24.89 -24.29
N ASP A 374 -29.12 25.39 -24.18
CA ASP A 374 -28.17 25.48 -25.28
C ASP A 374 -27.81 24.09 -25.83
N GLU A 375 -27.57 23.14 -24.93
CA GLU A 375 -27.19 21.76 -25.31
C GLU A 375 -28.43 20.85 -25.47
N LYS A 376 -29.66 21.35 -25.26
CA LYS A 376 -30.93 20.60 -25.34
C LYS A 376 -30.89 19.30 -24.51
N VAL A 377 -30.38 19.36 -23.27
CA VAL A 377 -30.34 18.26 -22.32
C VAL A 377 -31.37 18.46 -21.23
N VAL A 378 -31.92 17.35 -20.71
CA VAL A 378 -33.02 17.38 -19.74
C VAL A 378 -32.48 17.61 -18.33
N ILE A 379 -33.11 18.52 -17.59
CA ILE A 379 -32.95 18.65 -16.14
C ILE A 379 -33.84 17.65 -15.44
N LYS A 380 -33.27 16.69 -14.70
CA LYS A 380 -34.01 15.79 -13.83
C LYS A 380 -34.06 16.35 -12.41
N LYS A 381 -35.24 16.40 -11.80
CA LYS A 381 -35.41 16.78 -10.41
C LYS A 381 -35.45 15.50 -9.56
N ILE A 382 -34.60 15.42 -8.57
CA ILE A 382 -34.45 14.26 -7.71
C ILE A 382 -34.53 14.73 -6.25
N ARG A 383 -35.26 13.99 -5.44
CA ARG A 383 -35.28 14.13 -3.99
C ARG A 383 -34.52 12.97 -3.37
N LEU A 384 -33.46 13.26 -2.67
CA LEU A 384 -32.73 12.31 -1.85
C LEU A 384 -33.33 12.35 -0.43
N GLU A 385 -33.81 11.23 0.04
CA GLU A 385 -34.47 11.13 1.37
C GLU A 385 -33.45 11.12 2.52
N ASN A 386 -32.26 10.66 2.28
CA ASN A 386 -31.12 10.69 3.21
C ASN A 386 -29.80 10.43 2.44
N ARG A 387 -28.68 10.47 3.16
CA ARG A 387 -27.35 10.28 2.58
C ARG A 387 -27.08 8.87 2.04
N ASN A 388 -27.85 7.87 2.45
CA ASN A 388 -27.70 6.48 2.00
C ASN A 388 -28.80 6.08 0.99
N ASP A 389 -29.48 7.05 0.39
CA ASP A 389 -30.54 6.82 -0.61
C ASP A 389 -29.92 6.64 -2.01
N ASP A 390 -29.41 5.44 -2.25
CA ASP A 390 -28.71 5.05 -3.47
C ASP A 390 -29.61 4.52 -4.60
N ASN A 391 -30.92 4.74 -4.50
CA ASN A 391 -31.89 4.27 -5.48
C ASN A 391 -31.73 4.91 -6.88
N VAL A 392 -31.19 6.12 -6.96
CA VAL A 392 -31.13 6.91 -8.21
C VAL A 392 -29.67 7.23 -8.61
N LEU A 393 -28.81 7.43 -7.64
CA LEU A 393 -27.39 7.76 -7.84
C LEU A 393 -26.53 6.84 -7.00
N LYS A 394 -25.35 6.49 -7.47
CA LYS A 394 -24.40 5.69 -6.69
C LYS A 394 -23.98 6.40 -5.41
N GLN A 395 -23.73 5.63 -4.38
CA GLN A 395 -23.38 6.13 -3.04
C GLN A 395 -22.19 7.10 -3.04
N GLU A 396 -21.19 6.88 -3.88
CA GLU A 396 -20.02 7.77 -4.00
C GLU A 396 -20.40 9.16 -4.52
N LEU A 397 -21.34 9.25 -5.46
CA LEU A 397 -21.86 10.52 -6.00
C LEU A 397 -22.70 11.25 -4.96
N ILE A 398 -23.55 10.51 -4.23
CA ILE A 398 -24.35 11.07 -3.12
C ILE A 398 -23.43 11.64 -2.04
N ASN A 399 -22.36 10.95 -1.70
CA ASN A 399 -21.38 11.44 -0.72
C ASN A 399 -20.75 12.78 -1.14
N GLN A 400 -20.47 12.96 -2.44
CA GLN A 400 -20.01 14.23 -2.97
C GLN A 400 -21.10 15.31 -2.85
N ILE A 401 -22.35 15.00 -3.20
CA ILE A 401 -23.48 15.94 -3.09
C ILE A 401 -23.65 16.43 -1.66
N TYR A 402 -23.55 15.52 -0.67
CA TYR A 402 -23.73 15.86 0.75
C TYR A 402 -22.60 16.68 1.37
N ALA A 403 -21.48 16.85 0.64
CA ALA A 403 -20.38 17.72 1.06
C ALA A 403 -20.65 19.22 0.83
N PHE A 404 -21.66 19.57 0.03
CA PHE A 404 -21.93 20.96 -0.36
C PHE A 404 -23.23 21.52 0.25
N SER A 405 -23.27 22.84 0.39
CA SER A 405 -24.45 23.59 0.87
C SER A 405 -25.50 23.77 -0.24
N GLU A 406 -26.70 24.19 0.14
CA GLU A 406 -27.74 24.55 -0.81
C GLU A 406 -27.37 25.75 -1.70
N LYS A 407 -28.10 25.91 -2.80
CA LYS A 407 -27.93 26.96 -3.83
C LYS A 407 -26.55 26.92 -4.50
N LYS A 408 -25.90 25.77 -4.52
CA LYS A 408 -24.62 25.55 -5.19
C LYS A 408 -24.78 24.68 -6.43
N VAL A 409 -24.04 25.04 -7.47
CA VAL A 409 -23.81 24.16 -8.63
C VAL A 409 -22.49 23.42 -8.38
N ILE A 410 -22.50 22.14 -8.60
CA ILE A 410 -21.33 21.26 -8.43
C ILE A 410 -21.25 20.27 -9.59
N VAL A 411 -20.06 19.78 -9.87
CA VAL A 411 -19.84 18.61 -10.72
C VAL A 411 -19.52 17.42 -9.82
N VAL A 412 -20.20 16.31 -10.02
CA VAL A 412 -19.92 15.03 -9.38
C VAL A 412 -19.61 13.98 -10.42
N THR A 413 -18.61 13.17 -10.16
CA THR A 413 -18.14 12.14 -11.07
C THR A 413 -17.74 10.89 -10.29
N ASP A 414 -17.88 9.72 -10.92
CA ASP A 414 -17.25 8.50 -10.43
C ASP A 414 -15.73 8.49 -10.76
N ILE A 415 -15.00 7.57 -10.14
CA ILE A 415 -13.52 7.46 -10.29
C ILE A 415 -13.14 7.22 -11.76
N GLU A 416 -13.93 6.46 -12.50
CA GLU A 416 -13.67 6.10 -13.90
C GLU A 416 -14.15 7.18 -14.91
N PHE A 417 -14.80 8.24 -14.45
CA PHE A 417 -15.48 9.23 -15.29
C PHE A 417 -16.54 8.60 -16.21
N SER A 418 -17.14 7.50 -15.80
CA SER A 418 -18.23 6.87 -16.53
C SER A 418 -19.55 7.58 -16.29
N GLU A 419 -19.79 8.01 -15.05
CA GLU A 419 -20.95 8.81 -14.64
C GLU A 419 -20.51 10.23 -14.29
N ASN A 420 -21.07 11.21 -14.98
CA ASN A 420 -20.69 12.61 -14.82
C ASN A 420 -21.94 13.47 -14.79
N PHE A 421 -22.16 14.15 -13.67
CA PHE A 421 -23.34 14.96 -13.48
C PHE A 421 -22.98 16.38 -13.09
N LEU A 422 -23.70 17.35 -13.67
CA LEU A 422 -23.76 18.71 -13.19
C LEU A 422 -25.01 18.81 -12.34
N ILE A 423 -24.86 19.19 -11.08
CA ILE A 423 -25.92 19.17 -10.07
C ILE A 423 -26.10 20.56 -9.50
N TYR A 424 -27.35 21.02 -9.42
CA TYR A 424 -27.74 22.16 -8.61
C TYR A 424 -28.44 21.67 -7.35
N ILE A 425 -27.93 22.04 -6.18
CA ILE A 425 -28.55 21.73 -4.89
C ILE A 425 -29.58 22.82 -4.61
N ASP A 426 -30.82 22.50 -4.84
CA ASP A 426 -31.91 23.51 -4.73
C ASP A 426 -32.26 23.77 -3.27
N LYS A 427 -32.55 22.72 -2.47
CA LYS A 427 -32.98 22.86 -1.08
C LYS A 427 -32.44 21.74 -0.21
N ILE A 428 -32.03 22.09 1.00
CA ILE A 428 -31.70 21.16 2.07
C ILE A 428 -32.75 21.26 3.17
N GLU A 429 -33.39 20.15 3.50
CA GLU A 429 -34.36 20.03 4.57
C GLU A 429 -33.68 19.36 5.76
N ASN A 430 -33.36 20.16 6.78
CA ASN A 430 -32.75 19.66 8.02
C ASN A 430 -33.81 18.88 8.83
N VAL A 431 -33.36 17.83 9.50
CA VAL A 431 -34.16 16.96 10.31
C VAL A 431 -33.61 16.84 11.73
N SER A 432 -34.47 16.55 12.70
CA SER A 432 -34.04 16.37 14.07
C SER A 432 -34.60 15.07 14.66
N ILE A 433 -33.90 14.56 15.67
CA ILE A 433 -34.29 13.31 16.34
C ILE A 433 -34.73 13.57 17.78
N GLY A 434 -35.87 12.97 18.16
CA GLY A 434 -36.38 13.04 19.52
C GLY A 434 -35.62 12.13 20.48
N VAL A 435 -35.39 12.57 21.71
CA VAL A 435 -34.67 11.80 22.76
C VAL A 435 -35.30 10.42 23.05
N LYS A 436 -36.60 10.30 22.86
CA LYS A 436 -37.35 9.06 23.13
C LYS A 436 -37.39 8.08 21.95
N THR A 437 -36.79 8.42 20.80
CA THR A 437 -36.80 7.54 19.64
C THR A 437 -35.78 6.41 19.81
N GLU A 438 -36.07 5.25 19.26
CA GLU A 438 -35.20 4.06 19.32
C GLU A 438 -33.79 4.34 18.80
N ASN A 439 -33.69 5.11 17.73
CA ASN A 439 -32.42 5.44 17.09
C ASN A 439 -31.59 6.53 17.81
N TYR A 440 -32.16 7.21 18.83
CA TYR A 440 -31.45 8.30 19.51
C TYR A 440 -30.11 7.86 20.11
N LYS A 441 -30.07 6.67 20.72
CA LYS A 441 -28.90 6.09 21.32
C LYS A 441 -27.75 5.93 20.29
N LYS A 442 -28.06 5.47 19.09
CA LYS A 442 -27.08 5.34 18.00
C LYS A 442 -26.37 6.67 17.69
N TYR A 443 -27.13 7.75 17.53
CA TYR A 443 -26.56 9.06 17.22
C TYR A 443 -25.91 9.74 18.42
N PHE A 444 -26.36 9.42 19.62
CA PHE A 444 -25.70 9.78 20.87
C PHE A 444 -24.30 9.16 20.93
N ASP A 445 -24.19 7.85 20.70
CA ASP A 445 -22.92 7.13 20.71
C ASP A 445 -21.99 7.62 19.58
N LEU A 446 -22.51 7.86 18.38
CA LEU A 446 -21.74 8.48 17.28
C LEU A 446 -21.19 9.87 17.66
N SER A 447 -22.01 10.70 18.27
CA SER A 447 -21.60 12.04 18.71
C SER A 447 -20.57 11.96 19.83
N LYS A 448 -20.77 11.05 20.78
CA LYS A 448 -19.83 10.81 21.87
C LYS A 448 -18.48 10.37 21.33
N ASN A 449 -18.47 9.37 20.44
CA ASN A 449 -17.24 8.86 19.85
C ASN A 449 -16.50 9.93 19.07
N LYS A 450 -17.23 10.77 18.29
CA LYS A 450 -16.64 11.88 17.57
C LYS A 450 -15.96 12.88 18.50
N ILE A 451 -16.66 13.34 19.54
CA ILE A 451 -16.09 14.30 20.51
C ILE A 451 -14.87 13.68 21.21
N THR A 452 -14.97 12.41 21.60
CA THR A 452 -13.89 11.69 22.25
C THR A 452 -12.65 11.60 21.32
N THR A 453 -12.87 11.28 20.04
CA THR A 453 -11.79 11.23 19.05
C THR A 453 -11.17 12.62 18.82
N ASP A 454 -12.01 13.66 18.67
CA ASP A 454 -11.52 15.03 18.48
C ASP A 454 -10.70 15.50 19.72
N LEU A 455 -11.13 15.11 20.93
CA LEU A 455 -10.41 15.40 22.16
C LEU A 455 -9.07 14.66 22.22
N TYR A 456 -9.02 13.39 21.86
CA TYR A 456 -7.77 12.63 21.83
C TYR A 456 -6.79 13.18 20.79
N ASN A 457 -7.27 13.57 19.61
CA ASN A 457 -6.43 14.23 18.61
C ASN A 457 -5.87 15.56 19.12
N THR A 458 -6.70 16.36 19.81
CA THR A 458 -6.27 17.59 20.43
C THR A 458 -5.24 17.35 21.53
N TYR A 459 -5.45 16.30 22.33
CA TYR A 459 -4.50 15.90 23.37
C TYR A 459 -3.18 15.43 22.77
N ASN A 460 -3.22 14.64 21.71
CA ASN A 460 -2.01 14.23 20.99
C ASN A 460 -1.22 15.45 20.48
N SER A 461 -1.90 16.40 19.83
CA SER A 461 -1.26 17.63 19.37
C SER A 461 -0.71 18.48 20.53
N TYR A 462 -1.39 18.46 21.69
CA TYR A 462 -0.86 19.08 22.90
C TYR A 462 0.42 18.38 23.39
N LEU A 463 0.47 17.05 23.36
CA LEU A 463 1.65 16.29 23.77
C LEU A 463 2.84 16.54 22.83
N GLU A 464 2.60 16.58 21.52
CA GLU A 464 3.62 16.89 20.52
C GLU A 464 4.24 18.28 20.73
N ASN A 465 3.43 19.25 21.21
CA ASN A 465 3.93 20.58 21.55
C ASN A 465 4.57 20.65 22.96
N LYS A 466 4.08 19.85 23.92
CA LYS A 466 4.60 19.81 25.29
C LYS A 466 5.98 19.16 25.35
N TYR A 467 6.17 18.10 24.58
CA TYR A 467 7.42 17.39 24.46
C TYR A 467 8.08 17.77 23.13
N GLU A 468 9.21 18.44 23.19
CA GLU A 468 9.98 18.74 21.98
C GLU A 468 10.43 17.43 21.30
N ILE A 469 9.98 17.21 20.06
CA ILE A 469 10.27 15.99 19.31
C ILE A 469 11.25 16.30 18.19
N ASN A 470 12.43 15.70 18.26
CA ASN A 470 13.48 15.84 17.25
C ASN A 470 13.74 14.50 16.56
N ILE A 471 13.46 14.41 15.26
CA ILE A 471 13.65 13.19 14.47
C ILE A 471 14.94 13.28 13.66
N ASN A 472 15.77 12.26 13.76
CA ASN A 472 16.97 12.10 12.94
C ASN A 472 16.64 11.31 11.67
N TYR A 473 16.23 12.01 10.62
CA TYR A 473 15.87 11.40 9.33
C TYR A 473 17.04 10.67 8.66
N GLN A 474 18.30 11.04 8.93
CA GLN A 474 19.45 10.33 8.38
C GLN A 474 19.62 8.95 9.01
N THR A 475 19.43 8.85 10.33
CA THR A 475 19.45 7.56 11.03
C THR A 475 18.23 6.72 10.67
N LEU A 476 17.05 7.34 10.55
CA LEU A 476 15.82 6.69 10.11
C LEU A 476 15.96 6.03 8.73
N ALA A 477 16.56 6.73 7.77
CA ALA A 477 16.80 6.18 6.42
C ALA A 477 17.70 4.93 6.43
N LYS A 478 18.63 4.84 7.41
CA LYS A 478 19.50 3.66 7.58
C LYS A 478 18.81 2.49 8.26
N THR A 479 17.62 2.69 8.84
CA THR A 479 16.90 1.63 9.55
C THR A 479 16.55 0.45 8.65
N LYS A 480 16.36 0.69 7.33
CA LYS A 480 16.16 -0.37 6.34
C LYS A 480 17.29 -1.43 6.34
N ASN A 481 18.49 -1.04 6.69
CA ASN A 481 19.66 -1.94 6.68
C ASN A 481 19.66 -2.94 7.85
N TYR A 482 18.71 -2.86 8.78
CA TYR A 482 18.58 -3.78 9.93
C TYR A 482 17.57 -4.91 9.67
N PHE A 483 16.96 -4.90 8.52
CA PHE A 483 16.01 -5.90 8.01
C PHE A 483 16.57 -6.52 6.73
#